data_bcb3301da32497488449e81f3020ce91
#
_entry.id   bcb3301da32497488449e81f3020ce91
#
_cell.length_a   1.000
_cell.length_b   1.000
_cell.length_c   1.000
_cell.angle_alpha   90.00
_cell.angle_beta   90.00
_cell.angle_gamma   90.00
#
_symmetry.space_group_name_H-M   'P 1'
#
loop_
_entity.id
_entity.type
_entity.pdbx_description
1 polymer ?
#
loop_
_entity_poly.entity_id
_entity_poly.type
_entity_poly.pdbx_seq_one_letter_code
_entity_poly.pdbx_strand_id
1 'polypeptide(L)'
;LPGVGTYRQNHIAERFFEDAMAPVQSIDGISQLAFDDIGAMERSDASDQYALAKADIPLFQGGITILVLKADQVVEAPPPRVVQADGGERRSAGAKLVWLSARRPEVPAGDLRGRWLQEVGRAPARLPGAGRWVQNFVIDRSHPVQAGVPAGDAAYVETMSEMWFDDAQALRAALATPAGHAMVHADPLLAPFAVYRIEEVHIIEA
;
A
#
# COMPACT_ATOMS: atom_id res chain seq x y z
N LEU A 1 3.42 13.80 -14.96
CA LEU A 1 4.09 14.32 -13.75
C LEU A 1 5.59 14.07 -13.89
N PRO A 2 6.44 15.09 -13.77
CA PRO A 2 7.89 14.93 -13.92
C PRO A 2 8.45 13.98 -12.84
N GLY A 3 9.30 13.02 -13.23
CA GLY A 3 9.97 12.11 -12.30
C GLY A 3 9.10 11.04 -11.67
N VAL A 4 7.81 10.92 -12.04
CA VAL A 4 6.97 9.79 -11.64
C VAL A 4 7.32 8.59 -12.50
N GLY A 5 7.87 7.55 -11.90
CA GLY A 5 8.14 6.27 -12.57
C GLY A 5 6.85 5.48 -12.78
N THR A 6 6.06 5.27 -11.73
CA THR A 6 4.76 4.60 -11.85
C THR A 6 3.67 5.35 -11.09
N TYR A 7 2.44 5.29 -11.63
CA TYR A 7 1.24 5.69 -10.92
C TYR A 7 0.19 4.60 -11.02
N ARG A 8 -0.31 4.16 -9.87
CA ARG A 8 -1.32 3.13 -9.76
C ARG A 8 -2.47 3.59 -8.87
N GLN A 9 -3.67 3.21 -9.26
CA GLN A 9 -4.86 3.35 -8.43
C GLN A 9 -5.28 1.96 -7.95
N ASN A 10 -5.40 1.81 -6.65
CA ASN A 10 -5.78 0.57 -5.99
C ASN A 10 -7.22 0.73 -5.49
N HIS A 11 -8.16 0.14 -6.22
CA HIS A 11 -9.58 0.13 -5.86
C HIS A 11 -9.85 -1.01 -4.89
N ILE A 12 -10.50 -0.72 -3.76
CA ILE A 12 -10.87 -1.74 -2.79
C ILE A 12 -12.03 -2.56 -3.34
N ALA A 13 -11.75 -3.80 -3.70
CA ALA A 13 -12.74 -4.72 -4.25
C ALA A 13 -13.36 -5.63 -3.19
N GLU A 14 -12.67 -5.87 -2.08
CA GLU A 14 -13.16 -6.68 -0.95
C GLU A 14 -12.46 -6.25 0.34
N ARG A 15 -13.23 -6.17 1.44
CA ARG A 15 -12.75 -5.85 2.78
C ARG A 15 -12.79 -7.13 3.60
N PHE A 16 -11.62 -7.67 3.96
CA PHE A 16 -11.53 -8.87 4.80
C PHE A 16 -11.53 -8.53 6.28
N PHE A 17 -10.92 -7.40 6.64
CA PHE A 17 -10.81 -6.95 8.01
C PHE A 17 -10.65 -5.44 8.05
N GLU A 18 -11.35 -4.79 8.98
CA GLU A 18 -11.14 -3.41 9.41
C GLU A 18 -11.38 -3.36 10.92
N ASP A 19 -10.40 -2.85 11.65
CA ASP A 19 -10.55 -2.62 13.08
C ASP A 19 -11.39 -1.36 13.31
N ALA A 20 -12.60 -1.53 13.82
CA ALA A 20 -13.53 -0.44 14.11
C ALA A 20 -13.00 0.56 15.16
N MET A 21 -12.00 0.15 15.96
CA MET A 21 -11.36 1.00 16.96
C MET A 21 -10.12 1.72 16.42
N ALA A 22 -9.69 1.43 15.19
CA ALA A 22 -8.60 2.15 14.57
C ALA A 22 -9.01 3.61 14.33
N PRO A 23 -8.13 4.58 14.62
CA PRO A 23 -8.43 5.99 14.38
C PRO A 23 -8.50 6.34 12.88
N VAL A 24 -8.00 5.45 12.02
CA VAL A 24 -8.05 5.63 10.57
C VAL A 24 -9.46 5.33 10.07
N GLN A 25 -10.05 6.29 9.38
CA GLN A 25 -11.35 6.09 8.73
C GLN A 25 -11.24 5.03 7.63
N SER A 26 -12.35 4.34 7.38
CA SER A 26 -12.45 3.43 6.24
C SER A 26 -12.09 4.17 4.95
N ILE A 27 -11.14 3.62 4.19
CA ILE A 27 -10.65 4.23 2.94
C ILE A 27 -11.36 3.62 1.74
N ASP A 28 -11.54 4.43 0.69
CA ASP A 28 -12.19 4.00 -0.56
C ASP A 28 -11.19 3.47 -1.58
N GLY A 29 -9.93 3.89 -1.47
CA GLY A 29 -8.86 3.47 -2.35
C GLY A 29 -7.50 3.99 -1.92
N ILE A 30 -6.46 3.50 -2.59
CA ILE A 30 -5.06 3.88 -2.34
C ILE A 30 -4.42 4.28 -3.66
N SER A 31 -4.03 5.54 -3.79
CA SER A 31 -3.20 6.01 -4.90
C SER A 31 -1.73 5.83 -4.55
N GLN A 32 -0.97 5.20 -5.44
CA GLN A 32 0.47 4.98 -5.27
C GLN A 32 1.24 5.64 -6.41
N LEU A 33 2.16 6.55 -6.06
CA LEU A 33 3.14 7.11 -6.96
C LEU A 33 4.53 6.62 -6.55
N ALA A 34 5.30 6.11 -7.48
CA ALA A 34 6.67 5.71 -7.24
C ALA A 34 7.65 6.68 -7.89
N PHE A 35 8.71 6.99 -7.17
CA PHE A 35 9.78 7.88 -7.57
C PHE A 35 11.13 7.17 -7.36
N ASP A 36 12.14 7.55 -8.10
CA ASP A 36 13.49 7.00 -7.96
C ASP A 36 14.10 7.37 -6.60
N ASP A 37 13.83 8.59 -6.13
CA ASP A 37 14.28 9.10 -4.83
C ASP A 37 13.37 10.23 -4.31
N ILE A 38 13.63 10.66 -3.08
CA ILE A 38 12.88 11.73 -2.41
C ILE A 38 13.01 13.05 -3.19
N GLY A 39 14.19 13.35 -3.74
CA GLY A 39 14.39 14.56 -4.52
C GLY A 39 13.57 14.59 -5.82
N ALA A 40 13.36 13.43 -6.45
CA ALA A 40 12.47 13.31 -7.60
C ALA A 40 11.00 13.56 -7.19
N MET A 41 10.58 13.05 -6.04
CA MET A 41 9.26 13.30 -5.47
C MET A 41 9.06 14.81 -5.19
N GLU A 42 10.01 15.46 -4.51
CA GLU A 42 9.94 16.88 -4.18
C GLU A 42 9.88 17.77 -5.44
N ARG A 43 10.69 17.46 -6.47
CA ARG A 43 10.63 18.16 -7.76
C ARG A 43 9.29 17.97 -8.47
N SER A 44 8.71 16.79 -8.39
CA SER A 44 7.38 16.52 -8.94
C SER A 44 6.31 17.32 -8.19
N ASP A 45 6.37 17.33 -6.86
CA ASP A 45 5.42 18.05 -6.00
C ASP A 45 5.44 19.57 -6.26
N ALA A 46 6.60 20.13 -6.55
CA ALA A 46 6.78 21.54 -6.87
C ALA A 46 6.46 21.90 -8.34
N SER A 47 6.07 20.95 -9.18
CA SER A 47 5.82 21.21 -10.61
C SER A 47 4.44 21.82 -10.87
N ASP A 48 4.36 22.65 -11.93
CA ASP A 48 3.08 23.21 -12.39
C ASP A 48 2.07 22.14 -12.78
N GLN A 49 2.54 21.01 -13.35
CA GLN A 49 1.68 19.89 -13.71
C GLN A 49 1.04 19.25 -12.48
N TYR A 50 1.77 19.14 -11.37
CA TYR A 50 1.21 18.61 -10.15
C TYR A 50 0.27 19.60 -9.46
N ALA A 51 0.56 20.90 -9.56
CA ALA A 51 -0.32 21.96 -9.08
C ALA A 51 -1.71 21.87 -9.75
N LEU A 52 -1.75 21.61 -11.06
CA LEU A 52 -3.01 21.38 -11.79
C LEU A 52 -3.75 20.14 -11.29
N ALA A 53 -3.04 19.01 -11.09
CA ALA A 53 -3.65 17.79 -10.54
C ALA A 53 -4.19 18.02 -9.12
N LYS A 54 -3.47 18.74 -8.28
CA LYS A 54 -3.91 19.10 -6.92
C LYS A 54 -5.19 19.96 -6.92
N ALA A 55 -5.40 20.81 -7.91
CA ALA A 55 -6.55 21.67 -7.99
C ALA A 55 -7.88 20.89 -8.13
N ASP A 56 -7.82 19.68 -8.68
CA ASP A 56 -9.01 18.83 -8.87
C ASP A 56 -9.34 17.99 -7.61
N ILE A 57 -8.39 17.79 -6.70
CA ILE A 57 -8.56 16.95 -5.52
C ILE A 57 -9.81 17.32 -4.69
N PRO A 58 -10.07 18.60 -4.35
CA PRO A 58 -11.21 18.97 -3.53
C PRO A 58 -12.58 18.66 -4.19
N LEU A 59 -12.60 18.39 -5.50
CA LEU A 59 -13.83 18.13 -6.22
C LEU A 59 -14.38 16.70 -6.01
N PHE A 60 -13.52 15.77 -5.59
CA PHE A 60 -13.88 14.35 -5.48
C PHE A 60 -13.33 13.63 -4.24
N GLN A 61 -12.46 14.25 -3.46
CA GLN A 61 -11.91 13.64 -2.25
C GLN A 61 -12.44 14.34 -0.99
N GLY A 62 -13.04 13.54 -0.08
CA GLY A 62 -13.53 14.03 1.20
C GLY A 62 -12.42 14.20 2.25
N GLY A 63 -11.46 13.29 2.27
CA GLY A 63 -10.28 13.32 3.13
C GLY A 63 -9.11 12.59 2.47
N ILE A 64 -7.91 12.99 2.77
CA ILE A 64 -6.69 12.37 2.22
C ILE A 64 -5.63 12.25 3.30
N THR A 65 -4.95 11.10 3.33
CA THR A 65 -3.75 10.88 4.12
C THR A 65 -2.60 10.62 3.16
N ILE A 66 -1.55 11.42 3.23
CA ILE A 66 -0.35 11.26 2.41
C ILE A 66 0.75 10.66 3.27
N LEU A 67 1.29 9.53 2.82
CA LEU A 67 2.39 8.84 3.46
C LEU A 67 3.52 8.65 2.45
N VAL A 68 4.73 8.98 2.85
CA VAL A 68 5.93 8.64 2.09
C VAL A 68 6.44 7.30 2.58
N LEU A 69 6.61 6.36 1.66
CA LEU A 69 6.93 4.98 1.97
C LEU A 69 8.28 4.58 1.39
N LYS A 70 9.00 3.73 2.11
CA LYS A 70 10.16 3.01 1.59
C LYS A 70 9.78 1.55 1.38
N ALA A 71 9.88 1.09 0.13
CA ALA A 71 9.57 -0.27 -0.26
C ALA A 71 10.77 -1.20 -0.07
N ASP A 72 10.53 -2.36 0.51
CA ASP A 72 11.48 -3.47 0.59
C ASP A 72 10.84 -4.71 -0.05
N GLN A 73 11.52 -5.33 -1.01
CA GLN A 73 11.06 -6.59 -1.59
C GLN A 73 11.40 -7.73 -0.64
N VAL A 74 10.38 -8.38 -0.10
CA VAL A 74 10.51 -9.51 0.83
C VAL A 74 10.58 -10.83 0.06
N VAL A 75 9.72 -10.96 -0.95
CA VAL A 75 9.77 -12.06 -1.91
C VAL A 75 9.93 -11.47 -3.30
N GLU A 76 11.08 -11.75 -3.91
CA GLU A 76 11.35 -11.36 -5.28
C GLU A 76 10.60 -12.28 -6.24
N ALA A 77 9.73 -11.67 -7.03
CA ALA A 77 9.08 -12.31 -8.17
C ALA A 77 8.82 -11.23 -9.23
N PRO A 78 8.65 -11.63 -10.48
CA PRO A 78 8.24 -10.69 -11.52
C PRO A 78 6.99 -9.92 -11.09
N PRO A 79 6.87 -8.64 -11.48
CA PRO A 79 5.62 -7.92 -11.26
C PRO A 79 4.48 -8.65 -11.98
N PRO A 80 3.24 -8.52 -11.50
CA PRO A 80 2.09 -9.10 -12.18
C PRO A 80 2.00 -8.58 -13.61
N ARG A 81 1.54 -9.45 -14.53
CA ARG A 81 1.30 -9.02 -15.92
C ARG A 81 0.23 -7.93 -15.92
N VAL A 82 0.43 -6.91 -16.75
CA VAL A 82 -0.59 -5.92 -17.02
C VAL A 82 -1.42 -6.39 -18.21
N VAL A 83 -2.72 -6.38 -18.04
CA VAL A 83 -3.70 -6.76 -19.07
C VAL A 83 -4.60 -5.56 -19.36
N GLN A 84 -5.11 -5.51 -20.59
CA GLN A 84 -6.11 -4.50 -20.96
C GLN A 84 -7.49 -5.05 -20.61
N ALA A 85 -8.21 -4.32 -19.75
CA ALA A 85 -9.58 -4.63 -19.38
C ALA A 85 -10.57 -3.93 -20.33
N ASP A 86 -11.84 -4.24 -20.19
CA ASP A 86 -12.92 -3.57 -20.92
C ASP A 86 -12.88 -2.05 -20.68
N GLY A 87 -13.08 -1.27 -21.73
CA GLY A 87 -12.95 0.19 -21.65
C GLY A 87 -11.53 0.75 -21.80
N GLY A 88 -10.53 -0.11 -22.04
CA GLY A 88 -9.14 0.30 -22.30
C GLY A 88 -8.29 0.52 -21.05
N GLU A 89 -8.82 0.27 -19.86
CA GLU A 89 -8.04 0.33 -18.62
C GLU A 89 -6.95 -0.73 -18.59
N ARG A 90 -5.80 -0.36 -18.06
CA ARG A 90 -4.67 -1.30 -17.82
C ARG A 90 -4.73 -1.75 -16.38
N ARG A 91 -4.91 -3.05 -16.16
CA ARG A 91 -5.00 -3.65 -14.82
C ARG A 91 -3.95 -4.72 -14.61
N SER A 92 -3.52 -4.90 -13.36
CA SER A 92 -2.74 -6.08 -12.98
C SER A 92 -3.56 -7.34 -13.18
N ALA A 93 -2.95 -8.34 -13.83
CA ALA A 93 -3.51 -9.68 -13.82
C ALA A 93 -3.39 -10.28 -12.42
N GLY A 94 -4.36 -11.10 -12.04
CA GLY A 94 -4.37 -11.72 -10.71
C GLY A 94 -5.10 -10.88 -9.67
N ALA A 95 -4.78 -11.13 -8.41
CA ALA A 95 -5.35 -10.42 -7.27
C ALA A 95 -4.24 -9.88 -6.37
N LYS A 96 -4.44 -8.69 -5.83
CA LYS A 96 -3.53 -8.05 -4.90
C LYS A 96 -4.16 -7.99 -3.51
N LEU A 97 -3.42 -8.48 -2.52
CA LEU A 97 -3.72 -8.28 -1.11
C LEU A 97 -2.94 -7.07 -0.61
N VAL A 98 -3.62 -6.17 0.08
CA VAL A 98 -3.00 -5.06 0.80
C VAL A 98 -3.45 -5.14 2.25
N TRP A 99 -2.51 -4.97 3.19
CA TRP A 99 -2.86 -4.73 4.58
C TRP A 99 -2.06 -3.58 5.16
N LEU A 100 -2.76 -2.79 5.96
CA LEU A 100 -2.20 -1.66 6.69
C LEU A 100 -2.00 -2.06 8.15
N SER A 101 -0.84 -1.70 8.72
CA SER A 101 -0.53 -2.07 10.08
C SER A 101 0.00 -0.90 10.90
N ALA A 102 -0.34 -0.94 12.19
CA ALA A 102 0.26 -0.13 13.22
C ALA A 102 1.39 -0.88 13.91
N ARG A 103 2.28 -0.18 14.56
CA ARG A 103 3.26 -0.77 15.48
C ARG A 103 2.53 -1.26 16.74
N ARG A 104 2.87 -2.45 17.22
CA ARG A 104 2.31 -2.95 18.47
C ARG A 104 2.71 -2.06 19.65
N PRO A 105 1.83 -1.79 20.60
CA PRO A 105 2.10 -0.87 21.71
C PRO A 105 3.34 -1.22 22.53
N GLU A 106 3.63 -2.52 22.68
CA GLU A 106 4.78 -3.05 23.41
C GLU A 106 6.11 -2.96 22.63
N VAL A 107 6.06 -2.63 21.35
CA VAL A 107 7.25 -2.49 20.51
C VAL A 107 7.78 -1.07 20.62
N PRO A 108 9.02 -0.85 21.10
CA PRO A 108 9.59 0.48 21.20
C PRO A 108 9.63 1.22 19.86
N ALA A 109 9.42 2.54 19.90
CA ALA A 109 9.75 3.39 18.77
C ALA A 109 11.27 3.33 18.54
N GLY A 110 11.67 3.18 17.28
CA GLY A 110 13.08 3.06 16.91
C GLY A 110 13.20 2.53 15.49
N ASP A 111 14.26 1.79 15.20
CA ASP A 111 14.45 1.18 13.89
C ASP A 111 13.51 -0.02 13.68
N LEU A 112 12.20 0.27 13.57
CA LEU A 112 11.17 -0.73 13.30
C LEU A 112 11.46 -1.48 12.00
N ARG A 113 11.85 -0.76 10.95
CA ARG A 113 12.16 -1.36 9.64
C ARG A 113 13.33 -2.35 9.73
N GLY A 114 14.45 -1.93 10.33
CA GLY A 114 15.63 -2.80 10.48
C GLY A 114 15.32 -4.04 11.30
N ARG A 115 14.60 -3.89 12.41
CA ARG A 115 14.14 -5.00 13.24
C ARG A 115 13.22 -5.95 12.48
N TRP A 116 12.22 -5.41 11.79
CA TRP A 116 11.28 -6.23 11.02
C TRP A 116 11.98 -7.04 9.94
N LEU A 117 12.89 -6.41 9.17
CA LEU A 117 13.68 -7.09 8.15
C LEU A 117 14.58 -8.20 8.73
N GLN A 118 15.06 -8.05 9.96
CA GLN A 118 15.86 -9.06 10.63
C GLN A 118 15.04 -10.21 11.21
N GLU A 119 13.90 -9.92 11.83
CA GLU A 119 13.11 -10.87 12.60
C GLU A 119 12.05 -11.59 11.75
N VAL A 120 11.42 -10.85 10.83
CA VAL A 120 10.27 -11.31 10.03
C VAL A 120 10.63 -11.49 8.57
N GLY A 121 11.28 -10.51 7.97
CA GLY A 121 11.54 -10.47 6.53
C GLY A 121 12.52 -11.53 6.02
N ARG A 122 13.30 -12.19 6.90
CA ARG A 122 14.26 -13.23 6.52
C ARG A 122 13.65 -14.61 6.29
N ALA A 123 12.48 -14.85 6.82
CA ALA A 123 11.80 -16.14 6.72
C ALA A 123 10.36 -15.94 6.24
N PRO A 124 10.15 -15.37 5.03
CA PRO A 124 8.81 -15.14 4.55
C PRO A 124 8.07 -16.46 4.39
N ALA A 125 6.90 -16.56 5.01
CA ALA A 125 6.02 -17.69 4.79
C ALA A 125 5.60 -17.67 3.30
N ARG A 126 5.88 -18.74 2.57
CA ARG A 126 5.40 -18.92 1.22
C ARG A 126 3.97 -19.45 1.28
N LEU A 127 3.02 -18.62 0.88
CA LEU A 127 1.65 -19.06 0.72
C LEU A 127 1.45 -19.67 -0.67
N PRO A 128 0.67 -20.74 -0.79
CA PRO A 128 0.32 -21.28 -2.09
C PRO A 128 -0.35 -20.23 -2.98
N GLY A 129 0.10 -20.12 -4.21
CA GLY A 129 -0.41 -19.12 -5.17
C GLY A 129 0.07 -17.68 -4.92
N ALA A 130 0.86 -17.44 -3.87
CA ALA A 130 1.47 -16.15 -3.65
C ALA A 130 2.77 -16.00 -4.46
N GLY A 131 2.86 -14.89 -5.18
CA GLY A 131 4.06 -14.51 -5.92
C GLY A 131 4.88 -13.48 -5.17
N ARG A 132 4.88 -12.25 -5.68
CA ARG A 132 5.63 -11.12 -5.13
C ARG A 132 5.07 -10.66 -3.78
N TRP A 133 5.95 -10.29 -2.85
CA TRP A 133 5.61 -9.59 -1.62
C TRP A 133 6.50 -8.37 -1.43
N VAL A 134 5.88 -7.22 -1.22
CA VAL A 134 6.54 -5.94 -0.92
C VAL A 134 6.05 -5.44 0.43
N GLN A 135 6.99 -5.07 1.30
CA GLN A 135 6.73 -4.42 2.57
C GLN A 135 7.13 -2.95 2.46
N ASN A 136 6.17 -2.07 2.65
CA ASN A 136 6.40 -0.63 2.63
C ASN A 136 6.40 -0.09 4.06
N PHE A 137 7.46 0.63 4.44
CA PHE A 137 7.57 1.31 5.74
C PHE A 137 7.36 2.80 5.57
N VAL A 138 6.53 3.39 6.43
CA VAL A 138 6.31 4.83 6.46
C VAL A 138 7.58 5.52 6.95
N ILE A 139 8.11 6.43 6.14
CA ILE A 139 9.30 7.23 6.45
C ILE A 139 8.98 8.71 6.67
N ASP A 140 7.85 9.20 6.15
CA ASP A 140 7.32 10.53 6.43
C ASP A 140 5.79 10.52 6.47
N ARG A 141 5.22 11.19 7.47
CA ARG A 141 3.78 11.37 7.72
C ARG A 141 3.38 12.84 7.66
N SER A 142 4.35 13.72 7.54
CA SER A 142 4.14 15.17 7.61
C SER A 142 3.96 15.81 6.24
N HIS A 143 3.87 14.99 5.19
CA HIS A 143 3.72 15.51 3.84
C HIS A 143 2.43 16.34 3.71
N PRO A 144 2.53 17.59 3.22
CA PRO A 144 1.39 18.49 3.24
C PRO A 144 0.28 18.01 2.33
N VAL A 145 -0.93 17.98 2.88
CA VAL A 145 -2.17 17.81 2.11
C VAL A 145 -2.56 19.16 1.53
N GLN A 146 -3.20 19.16 0.38
CA GLN A 146 -3.64 20.39 -0.26
C GLN A 146 -4.62 21.20 0.61
N ALA A 147 -4.55 22.53 0.54
CA ALA A 147 -5.48 23.42 1.21
C ALA A 147 -6.94 23.11 0.81
N GLY A 148 -7.82 23.03 1.81
CA GLY A 148 -9.24 22.71 1.63
C GLY A 148 -9.57 21.22 1.62
N VAL A 149 -8.58 20.33 1.64
CA VAL A 149 -8.76 18.89 1.80
C VAL A 149 -8.39 18.50 3.22
N PRO A 150 -9.30 17.89 4.01
CA PRO A 150 -8.98 17.46 5.36
C PRO A 150 -7.86 16.42 5.34
N ALA A 151 -6.86 16.60 6.19
CA ALA A 151 -5.85 15.58 6.42
C ALA A 151 -6.46 14.42 7.22
N GLY A 152 -6.21 13.19 6.77
CA GLY A 152 -6.51 12.00 7.55
C GLY A 152 -5.51 11.82 8.72
N ASP A 153 -5.85 10.96 9.67
CA ASP A 153 -4.91 10.60 10.75
C ASP A 153 -3.84 9.64 10.21
N ALA A 154 -2.65 10.19 9.96
CA ALA A 154 -1.51 9.46 9.44
C ALA A 154 -0.60 8.87 10.53
N ALA A 155 -0.73 9.32 11.77
CA ALA A 155 0.19 8.96 12.87
C ALA A 155 0.12 7.47 13.23
N TYR A 156 -0.97 6.83 12.89
CA TYR A 156 -1.26 5.45 13.23
C TYR A 156 -0.64 4.42 12.27
N VAL A 157 -0.48 4.78 10.99
CA VAL A 157 0.01 3.85 9.98
C VAL A 157 1.53 3.73 10.04
N GLU A 158 2.05 2.54 10.23
CA GLU A 158 3.49 2.26 10.19
C GLU A 158 3.91 1.56 8.90
N THR A 159 3.05 0.70 8.38
CA THR A 159 3.38 -0.08 7.18
C THR A 159 2.18 -0.31 6.28
N MET A 160 2.48 -0.51 5.00
CA MET A 160 1.59 -1.08 4.01
C MET A 160 2.27 -2.28 3.38
N SER A 161 1.67 -3.45 3.53
CA SER A 161 2.15 -4.69 2.91
C SER A 161 1.35 -4.99 1.66
N GLU A 162 2.02 -5.48 0.62
CA GLU A 162 1.42 -5.80 -0.68
C GLU A 162 1.85 -7.18 -1.12
N MET A 163 0.90 -8.04 -1.46
CA MET A 163 1.18 -9.37 -1.97
C MET A 163 0.29 -9.69 -3.16
N TRP A 164 0.86 -10.30 -4.20
CA TRP A 164 0.15 -10.65 -5.41
C TRP A 164 -0.06 -12.15 -5.52
N PHE A 165 -1.24 -12.54 -6.00
CA PHE A 165 -1.70 -13.91 -6.20
C PHE A 165 -2.14 -14.11 -7.66
N ASP A 166 -2.18 -15.35 -8.11
CA ASP A 166 -2.59 -15.70 -9.47
C ASP A 166 -4.01 -15.21 -9.78
N ASP A 167 -4.92 -15.32 -8.79
CA ASP A 167 -6.29 -14.82 -8.87
C ASP A 167 -6.92 -14.62 -7.48
N ALA A 168 -8.15 -14.10 -7.46
CA ALA A 168 -8.89 -13.83 -6.23
C ALA A 168 -9.27 -15.14 -5.46
N GLN A 169 -9.41 -16.26 -6.13
CA GLN A 169 -9.70 -17.54 -5.48
C GLN A 169 -8.46 -18.06 -4.74
N ALA A 170 -7.29 -18.00 -5.37
CA ALA A 170 -6.02 -18.35 -4.75
C ALA A 170 -5.74 -17.48 -3.52
N LEU A 171 -6.00 -16.16 -3.61
CA LEU A 171 -5.86 -15.23 -2.49
C LEU A 171 -6.77 -15.64 -1.31
N ARG A 172 -8.08 -15.85 -1.56
CA ARG A 172 -9.01 -16.24 -0.48
C ARG A 172 -8.65 -17.60 0.11
N ALA A 173 -8.27 -18.56 -0.72
CA ALA A 173 -7.83 -19.88 -0.26
C ALA A 173 -6.58 -19.78 0.62
N ALA A 174 -5.60 -18.95 0.24
CA ALA A 174 -4.40 -18.72 1.02
C ALA A 174 -4.72 -18.10 2.39
N LEU A 175 -5.55 -17.05 2.43
CA LEU A 175 -5.96 -16.40 3.69
C LEU A 175 -6.76 -17.31 4.62
N ALA A 176 -7.53 -18.26 4.07
CA ALA A 176 -8.28 -19.22 4.87
C ALA A 176 -7.39 -20.28 5.55
N THR A 177 -6.10 -20.36 5.20
CA THR A 177 -5.17 -21.27 5.85
C THR A 177 -4.65 -20.68 7.18
N PRO A 178 -4.27 -21.53 8.17
CA PRO A 178 -3.60 -21.03 9.38
C PRO A 178 -2.33 -20.24 9.07
N ALA A 179 -1.58 -20.60 8.03
CA ALA A 179 -0.38 -19.89 7.60
C ALA A 179 -0.70 -18.49 7.05
N GLY A 180 -1.74 -18.37 6.22
CA GLY A 180 -2.17 -17.09 5.68
C GLY A 180 -2.71 -16.16 6.75
N HIS A 181 -3.52 -16.68 7.66
CA HIS A 181 -4.00 -15.93 8.82
C HIS A 181 -2.83 -15.46 9.69
N ALA A 182 -1.90 -16.35 10.01
CA ALA A 182 -0.74 -16.01 10.82
C ALA A 182 0.16 -14.96 10.16
N MET A 183 0.36 -15.03 8.85
CA MET A 183 1.16 -14.06 8.11
C MET A 183 0.62 -12.63 8.25
N VAL A 184 -0.70 -12.47 8.21
CA VAL A 184 -1.34 -11.16 8.34
C VAL A 184 -1.43 -10.72 9.79
N HIS A 185 -1.81 -11.62 10.72
CA HIS A 185 -2.22 -11.25 12.08
C HIS A 185 -1.23 -11.59 13.19
N ALA A 186 -0.24 -12.46 12.95
CA ALA A 186 0.70 -12.93 13.96
C ALA A 186 2.10 -12.28 13.86
N ASP A 187 2.22 -11.14 13.16
CA ASP A 187 3.47 -10.39 13.13
C ASP A 187 3.82 -9.91 14.54
N PRO A 188 5.05 -10.18 15.05
CA PRO A 188 5.42 -9.84 16.42
C PRO A 188 5.63 -8.34 16.64
N LEU A 189 5.83 -7.56 15.60
CA LEU A 189 6.12 -6.13 15.68
C LEU A 189 4.95 -5.26 15.22
N LEU A 190 4.10 -5.79 14.36
CA LEU A 190 3.03 -5.07 13.68
C LEU A 190 1.66 -5.68 13.99
N ALA A 191 0.65 -4.82 14.10
CA ALA A 191 -0.75 -5.20 14.23
C ALA A 191 -1.53 -4.69 13.01
N PRO A 192 -2.11 -5.55 12.19
CA PRO A 192 -2.94 -5.11 11.08
C PRO A 192 -4.22 -4.47 11.61
N PHE A 193 -4.64 -3.39 10.99
CA PHE A 193 -5.93 -2.75 11.28
C PHE A 193 -6.85 -2.69 10.04
N ALA A 194 -6.33 -2.98 8.86
CA ALA A 194 -7.12 -3.04 7.63
C ALA A 194 -6.50 -4.05 6.66
N VAL A 195 -7.33 -4.90 6.05
CA VAL A 195 -6.92 -5.95 5.09
C VAL A 195 -7.89 -5.98 3.92
N TYR A 196 -7.37 -5.75 2.71
CA TYR A 196 -8.16 -5.57 1.51
C TYR A 196 -7.70 -6.43 0.35
N ARG A 197 -8.65 -6.91 -0.46
CA ARG A 197 -8.36 -7.29 -1.84
C ARG A 197 -8.49 -6.04 -2.72
N ILE A 198 -7.51 -5.86 -3.56
CA ILE A 198 -7.37 -4.69 -4.43
C ILE A 198 -7.51 -5.12 -5.89
N GLU A 199 -8.17 -4.27 -6.67
CA GLU A 199 -8.04 -4.18 -8.12
C GLU A 199 -7.11 -3.03 -8.47
N GLU A 200 -5.95 -3.37 -9.04
CA GLU A 200 -4.89 -2.42 -9.34
C GLU A 200 -4.98 -1.94 -10.78
N VAL A 201 -5.17 -0.64 -10.97
CA VAL A 201 -5.22 0.03 -12.27
C VAL A 201 -3.91 0.79 -12.49
N HIS A 202 -3.30 0.59 -13.64
CA HIS A 202 -2.04 1.22 -14.02
C HIS A 202 -2.32 2.47 -14.86
N ILE A 203 -2.00 3.63 -14.31
CA ILE A 203 -2.17 4.94 -14.97
C ILE A 203 -0.90 5.34 -15.70
N ILE A 204 0.27 5.20 -15.04
CA ILE A 204 1.60 5.44 -15.60
C ILE A 204 2.48 4.23 -15.27
N GLU A 205 3.21 3.75 -16.25
CA GLU A 205 4.28 2.76 -16.07
C GLU A 205 5.59 3.31 -16.66
N ALA A 206 6.69 3.03 -15.94
CA ALA A 206 8.04 3.35 -16.39
C ALA A 206 8.47 2.45 -17.54
#